data_75de5b0dcc3173cd31332f36bca40286
#
_entry.id   75de5b0dcc3173cd31332f36bca40286
#
_cell.length_a   1.000
_cell.length_b   1.000
_cell.length_c   1.000
_cell.angle_alpha   90.00
_cell.angle_beta   90.00
_cell.angle_gamma   90.00
#
_symmetry.space_group_name_H-M   'P 1'
#
loop_
_entity.id
_entity.type
_entity.pdbx_description
1 polymer ?
#
loop_
_entity_poly.entity_id
_entity_poly.type
_entity_poly.pdbx_seq_one_letter_code
_entity_poly.pdbx_strand_id
1 'polypeptide(L)'
;MTARECEIIGLIHKEVKPALGCTEPVAVALATAKATELMNGKIPDFDRKGSGFKINVGVSGNILKNGMGVGIPGTGMIGLRIAAALGAVCGSSEYGLEVLKDLNDEAVVLAKRLVAENRVNICIVNNCPKLYVKCDILADGHTSFCVIEDVHDRIVETGVDTEYAGPCHKKEGKSEEEKSXXXXGEEHTRLRTHCQGDI
;
A
#
# COMPACT_ATOMS: atom_id res chain seq x y z
N MET A 1 26.20 -8.44 31.77
CA MET A 1 25.41 -8.98 30.63
C MET A 1 26.19 -10.10 29.95
N THR A 2 25.54 -11.23 29.76
CA THR A 2 26.11 -12.38 29.05
C THR A 2 26.05 -12.12 27.53
N ALA A 3 26.84 -12.86 26.75
CA ALA A 3 26.80 -12.76 25.30
C ALA A 3 25.37 -13.02 24.73
N ARG A 4 24.66 -13.99 25.34
CA ARG A 4 23.26 -14.31 24.95
C ARG A 4 22.29 -13.17 25.25
N GLU A 5 22.46 -12.47 26.37
CA GLU A 5 21.63 -11.29 26.68
C GLU A 5 21.85 -10.17 25.66
N CYS A 6 23.08 -9.92 25.28
CA CYS A 6 23.41 -8.91 24.25
C CYS A 6 22.80 -9.27 22.89
N GLU A 7 22.85 -10.55 22.52
CA GLU A 7 22.26 -11.07 21.29
C GLU A 7 20.74 -10.88 21.28
N ILE A 8 20.06 -11.23 22.39
CA ILE A 8 18.60 -11.06 22.54
C ILE A 8 18.23 -9.57 22.46
N ILE A 9 18.95 -8.72 23.19
CA ILE A 9 18.70 -7.27 23.15
C ILE A 9 18.90 -6.73 21.73
N GLY A 10 19.97 -7.15 21.06
CA GLY A 10 20.20 -6.78 19.65
C GLY A 10 19.06 -7.20 18.74
N LEU A 11 18.54 -8.40 18.94
CA LEU A 11 17.39 -8.89 18.16
C LEU A 11 16.12 -8.07 18.45
N ILE A 12 15.86 -7.76 19.72
CA ILE A 12 14.71 -6.92 20.11
C ILE A 12 14.80 -5.55 19.43
N HIS A 13 15.96 -4.89 19.51
CA HIS A 13 16.16 -3.58 18.86
C HIS A 13 15.97 -3.62 17.36
N LYS A 14 16.29 -4.74 16.73
CA LYS A 14 16.14 -4.92 15.28
C LYS A 14 14.68 -5.18 14.86
N GLU A 15 13.99 -6.02 15.64
CA GLU A 15 12.68 -6.54 15.23
C GLU A 15 11.49 -5.76 15.81
N VAL A 16 11.67 -5.10 16.96
CA VAL A 16 10.60 -4.34 17.62
C VAL A 16 10.63 -2.90 17.12
N LYS A 17 9.59 -2.53 16.38
CA LYS A 17 9.42 -1.17 15.85
C LYS A 17 8.15 -0.56 16.44
N PRO A 18 8.19 0.70 16.86
CA PRO A 18 6.96 1.39 17.28
C PRO A 18 6.00 1.52 16.10
N ALA A 19 4.71 1.38 16.38
CA ALA A 19 3.66 1.54 15.38
C ALA A 19 2.42 2.17 16.02
N LEU A 20 1.76 3.06 15.31
CA LEU A 20 0.53 3.71 15.79
C LEU A 20 -0.71 2.93 15.35
N GLY A 21 -0.90 1.77 15.96
CA GLY A 21 -2.05 0.91 15.69
C GLY A 21 -1.69 -0.33 14.87
N CYS A 22 -2.71 -0.92 14.26
CA CYS A 22 -2.57 -2.14 13.47
C CYS A 22 -1.75 -1.89 12.21
N THR A 23 -0.81 -2.76 11.92
CA THR A 23 0.19 -2.55 10.86
C THR A 23 -0.37 -2.62 9.44
N GLU A 24 -1.49 -3.30 9.19
CA GLU A 24 -2.08 -3.38 7.85
C GLU A 24 -2.61 -2.03 7.35
N PRO A 25 -3.47 -1.30 8.11
CA PRO A 25 -3.84 0.06 7.72
C PRO A 25 -2.65 1.02 7.68
N VAL A 26 -1.67 0.83 8.58
CA VAL A 26 -0.46 1.66 8.60
C VAL A 26 0.35 1.46 7.33
N ALA A 27 0.51 0.22 6.84
CA ALA A 27 1.22 -0.03 5.57
C ALA A 27 0.51 0.65 4.39
N VAL A 28 -0.84 0.64 4.38
CA VAL A 28 -1.62 1.35 3.36
C VAL A 28 -1.40 2.87 3.46
N ALA A 29 -1.45 3.42 4.68
CA ALA A 29 -1.18 4.85 4.89
C ALA A 29 0.24 5.23 4.46
N LEU A 30 1.24 4.37 4.77
CA LEU A 30 2.64 4.58 4.41
C LEU A 30 2.83 4.59 2.88
N ALA A 31 2.26 3.60 2.19
CA ALA A 31 2.34 3.55 0.73
C ALA A 31 1.71 4.80 0.10
N THR A 32 0.56 5.24 0.65
CA THR A 32 -0.14 6.42 0.15
C THR A 32 0.63 7.71 0.45
N ALA A 33 1.18 7.84 1.66
CA ALA A 33 2.02 8.99 2.03
C ALA A 33 3.22 9.11 1.08
N LYS A 34 3.92 8.00 0.85
CA LYS A 34 5.09 7.98 -0.05
C LYS A 34 4.73 8.37 -1.48
N ALA A 35 3.67 7.79 -2.03
CA ALA A 35 3.20 8.14 -3.38
C ALA A 35 2.81 9.63 -3.45
N THR A 36 2.16 10.17 -2.40
CA THR A 36 1.77 11.58 -2.34
C THR A 36 2.99 12.51 -2.27
N GLU A 37 4.01 12.14 -1.49
CA GLU A 37 5.28 12.88 -1.42
C GLU A 37 5.95 12.98 -2.80
N LEU A 38 5.95 11.87 -3.55
CA LEU A 38 6.50 11.85 -4.90
C LEU A 38 5.69 12.75 -5.84
N MET A 39 4.36 12.75 -5.72
CA MET A 39 3.50 13.66 -6.49
C MET A 39 3.80 15.13 -6.14
N ASN A 40 3.99 15.47 -4.87
CA ASN A 40 4.38 16.81 -4.43
C ASN A 40 5.73 17.24 -5.03
N GLY A 41 6.66 16.30 -5.19
CA GLY A 41 7.94 16.56 -5.84
C GLY A 41 7.80 16.89 -7.33
N LYS A 42 6.76 16.36 -7.98
CA LYS A 42 6.47 16.59 -9.40
C LYS A 42 5.61 17.84 -9.60
N ILE A 43 4.55 17.98 -8.81
CA ILE A 43 3.60 19.09 -8.88
C ILE A 43 3.47 19.68 -7.46
N PRO A 44 4.26 20.69 -7.13
CA PRO A 44 4.12 21.33 -5.82
C PRO A 44 2.71 21.86 -5.59
N ASP A 45 2.20 21.64 -4.39
CA ASP A 45 0.88 22.15 -3.95
C ASP A 45 -0.31 21.71 -4.81
N PHE A 46 -0.23 20.50 -5.44
CA PHE A 46 -1.36 19.99 -6.20
C PHE A 46 -2.65 19.92 -5.36
N ASP A 47 -3.77 20.15 -6.01
CA ASP A 47 -5.06 20.29 -5.30
C ASP A 47 -5.67 18.94 -4.90
N ARG A 48 -5.44 18.53 -3.65
CA ARG A 48 -6.05 17.31 -3.07
C ARG A 48 -7.58 17.42 -2.95
N LYS A 49 -8.13 18.64 -3.02
CA LYS A 49 -9.58 18.89 -2.97
C LYS A 49 -10.20 18.87 -4.37
N GLY A 50 -9.41 19.05 -5.40
CA GLY A 50 -9.84 19.06 -6.79
C GLY A 50 -10.39 17.74 -7.26
N SER A 51 -11.29 17.76 -8.23
CA SER A 51 -11.96 16.54 -8.75
C SER A 51 -11.01 15.56 -9.42
N GLY A 52 -9.84 15.99 -9.86
CA GLY A 52 -8.82 15.17 -10.50
C GLY A 52 -8.03 14.29 -9.52
N PHE A 53 -8.06 14.58 -8.22
CA PHE A 53 -7.31 13.82 -7.23
C PHE A 53 -8.00 12.48 -6.90
N LYS A 54 -7.28 11.38 -7.08
CA LYS A 54 -7.77 10.02 -6.76
C LYS A 54 -6.67 9.17 -6.16
N ILE A 55 -7.06 8.28 -5.28
CA ILE A 55 -6.20 7.30 -4.60
C ILE A 55 -6.70 5.90 -4.96
N ASN A 56 -5.88 5.10 -5.62
CA ASN A 56 -6.19 3.70 -5.92
C ASN A 56 -5.20 2.82 -5.17
N VAL A 57 -5.69 1.89 -4.36
CA VAL A 57 -4.83 1.00 -3.58
C VAL A 57 -5.16 -0.45 -3.90
N GLY A 58 -4.19 -1.16 -4.45
CA GLY A 58 -4.25 -2.60 -4.62
C GLY A 58 -3.60 -3.29 -3.43
N VAL A 59 -4.29 -4.23 -2.80
CA VAL A 59 -3.78 -4.94 -1.62
C VAL A 59 -3.94 -6.45 -1.79
N SER A 60 -3.07 -7.22 -1.12
CA SER A 60 -3.29 -8.67 -1.01
C SER A 60 -4.57 -8.97 -0.24
N GLY A 61 -5.15 -10.15 -0.47
CA GLY A 61 -6.32 -10.59 0.31
C GLY A 61 -6.06 -10.62 1.81
N ASN A 62 -4.83 -10.88 2.22
CA ASN A 62 -4.44 -10.89 3.63
C ASN A 62 -4.51 -9.48 4.26
N ILE A 63 -3.95 -8.48 3.57
CA ILE A 63 -4.02 -7.08 4.01
C ILE A 63 -5.48 -6.62 4.08
N LEU A 64 -6.29 -6.94 3.07
CA LEU A 64 -7.70 -6.57 3.07
C LEU A 64 -8.44 -7.19 4.25
N LYS A 65 -8.34 -8.51 4.41
CA LYS A 65 -9.00 -9.27 5.48
C LYS A 65 -8.68 -8.70 6.86
N ASN A 66 -7.40 -8.46 7.12
CA ASN A 66 -6.96 -8.02 8.44
C ASN A 66 -7.22 -6.52 8.69
N GLY A 67 -7.17 -5.69 7.65
CA GLY A 67 -7.29 -4.24 7.79
C GLY A 67 -8.69 -3.66 7.66
N MET A 68 -9.63 -4.37 7.01
CA MET A 68 -10.94 -3.80 6.67
C MET A 68 -11.80 -3.45 7.89
N GLY A 69 -11.64 -4.15 9.01
CA GLY A 69 -12.41 -3.91 10.24
C GLY A 69 -11.65 -3.13 11.31
N VAL A 70 -10.45 -2.66 11.03
CA VAL A 70 -9.59 -2.02 12.02
C VAL A 70 -9.94 -0.54 12.18
N GLY A 71 -10.15 -0.11 13.42
CA GLY A 71 -10.35 1.31 13.75
C GLY A 71 -9.06 2.11 13.58
N ILE A 72 -9.16 3.29 12.96
CA ILE A 72 -8.03 4.20 12.86
C ILE A 72 -8.14 5.23 13.99
N PRO A 73 -7.17 5.23 14.93
CA PRO A 73 -7.23 6.14 16.08
C PRO A 73 -7.46 7.60 15.68
N GLY A 74 -8.25 8.31 16.45
CA GLY A 74 -8.55 9.72 16.23
C GLY A 74 -9.61 10.01 15.17
N THR A 75 -10.05 9.01 14.37
CA THR A 75 -10.97 9.27 13.24
C THR A 75 -12.43 8.88 13.53
N GLY A 76 -12.65 7.89 14.39
CA GLY A 76 -13.96 7.26 14.54
C GLY A 76 -14.37 6.41 13.33
N MET A 77 -13.46 6.14 12.41
CA MET A 77 -13.71 5.33 11.21
C MET A 77 -12.87 4.05 11.20
N ILE A 78 -13.31 3.08 10.40
CA ILE A 78 -12.63 1.80 10.26
C ILE A 78 -12.18 1.59 8.80
N GLY A 79 -11.16 0.76 8.65
CA GLY A 79 -10.78 0.16 7.37
C GLY A 79 -9.72 0.93 6.58
N LEU A 80 -9.39 0.35 5.43
CA LEU A 80 -8.25 0.79 4.64
C LEU A 80 -8.49 2.10 3.87
N ARG A 81 -9.76 2.42 3.53
CA ARG A 81 -10.06 3.65 2.79
C ARG A 81 -9.66 4.89 3.58
N ILE A 82 -10.05 4.95 4.86
CA ILE A 82 -9.68 6.11 5.69
C ILE A 82 -8.17 6.15 5.97
N ALA A 83 -7.52 4.99 6.14
CA ALA A 83 -6.07 4.91 6.32
C ALA A 83 -5.34 5.48 5.08
N ALA A 84 -5.76 5.09 3.88
CA ALA A 84 -5.20 5.62 2.63
C ALA A 84 -5.42 7.14 2.52
N ALA A 85 -6.65 7.61 2.78
CA ALA A 85 -6.94 9.04 2.74
C ALA A 85 -6.04 9.84 3.69
N LEU A 86 -5.87 9.36 4.92
CA LEU A 86 -5.00 10.02 5.91
C LEU A 86 -3.53 10.02 5.47
N GLY A 87 -3.05 8.89 4.92
CA GLY A 87 -1.70 8.84 4.35
C GLY A 87 -1.47 9.94 3.32
N ALA A 88 -2.45 10.18 2.43
CA ALA A 88 -2.35 11.22 1.41
C ALA A 88 -2.46 12.63 1.97
N VAL A 89 -3.20 12.82 3.07
CA VAL A 89 -3.50 14.17 3.59
C VAL A 89 -2.41 14.65 4.57
N CYS A 90 -1.99 13.80 5.49
CA CYS A 90 -1.09 14.17 6.58
C CYS A 90 0.01 13.14 6.87
N GLY A 91 0.09 12.07 6.10
CA GLY A 91 1.12 11.06 6.33
C GLY A 91 2.51 11.56 5.96
N SER A 92 3.52 11.16 6.75
CA SER A 92 4.92 11.38 6.43
C SER A 92 5.63 10.02 6.36
N SER A 93 6.14 9.66 5.18
CA SER A 93 6.75 8.34 4.97
C SER A 93 8.04 8.14 5.78
N GLU A 94 8.72 9.20 6.17
CA GLU A 94 9.93 9.14 6.99
C GLU A 94 9.70 8.51 8.37
N TYR A 95 8.45 8.53 8.85
CA TYR A 95 8.10 7.98 10.17
C TYR A 95 7.80 6.46 10.12
N GLY A 96 7.88 5.84 8.95
CA GLY A 96 7.64 4.40 8.82
C GLY A 96 6.27 3.99 9.39
N LEU A 97 6.27 3.08 10.38
CA LEU A 97 5.02 2.59 11.00
C LEU A 97 4.34 3.63 11.91
N GLU A 98 4.93 4.80 12.11
CA GLU A 98 4.29 5.93 12.80
C GLU A 98 3.82 7.01 11.80
N VAL A 99 3.59 6.65 10.55
CA VAL A 99 3.27 7.54 9.42
C VAL A 99 2.18 8.58 9.72
N LEU A 100 1.25 8.29 10.63
CA LEU A 100 0.13 9.16 10.99
C LEU A 100 0.35 9.87 12.33
N LYS A 101 1.57 9.98 12.85
CA LYS A 101 1.80 10.58 14.18
C LYS A 101 1.40 12.07 14.24
N ASP A 102 1.43 12.76 13.12
CA ASP A 102 1.05 14.18 13.04
C ASP A 102 -0.43 14.39 12.69
N LEU A 103 -1.26 13.35 12.92
CA LEU A 103 -2.69 13.40 12.67
C LEU A 103 -3.35 14.54 13.46
N ASN A 104 -4.18 15.33 12.77
CA ASN A 104 -4.93 16.43 13.37
C ASN A 104 -6.37 16.46 12.84
N ASP A 105 -7.22 17.26 13.48
CA ASP A 105 -8.65 17.32 13.15
C ASP A 105 -8.92 17.77 11.71
N GLU A 106 -8.14 18.69 11.18
CA GLU A 106 -8.30 19.18 9.80
C GLU A 106 -8.02 18.05 8.78
N ALA A 107 -6.97 17.28 9.03
CA ALA A 107 -6.63 16.13 8.21
C ALA A 107 -7.74 15.07 8.26
N VAL A 108 -8.31 14.82 9.44
CA VAL A 108 -9.43 13.88 9.60
C VAL A 108 -10.65 14.33 8.79
N VAL A 109 -10.99 15.62 8.85
CA VAL A 109 -12.14 16.16 8.09
C VAL A 109 -11.90 15.98 6.58
N LEU A 110 -10.71 16.34 6.09
CA LEU A 110 -10.40 16.20 4.66
C LEU A 110 -10.38 14.73 4.23
N ALA A 111 -9.76 13.86 5.01
CA ALA A 111 -9.71 12.43 4.70
C ALA A 111 -11.12 11.82 4.64
N LYS A 112 -12.00 12.16 5.59
CA LYS A 112 -13.41 11.72 5.58
C LYS A 112 -14.13 12.19 4.32
N ARG A 113 -13.87 13.42 3.90
CA ARG A 113 -14.43 13.99 2.67
C ARG A 113 -13.97 13.18 1.44
N LEU A 114 -12.67 12.87 1.33
CA LEU A 114 -12.14 12.07 0.21
C LEU A 114 -12.81 10.70 0.13
N VAL A 115 -13.03 10.06 1.29
CA VAL A 115 -13.73 8.75 1.35
C VAL A 115 -15.20 8.92 0.93
N ALA A 116 -15.90 9.93 1.44
CA ALA A 116 -17.31 10.19 1.12
C ALA A 116 -17.52 10.52 -0.37
N GLU A 117 -16.55 11.18 -1.01
CA GLU A 117 -16.59 11.52 -2.44
C GLU A 117 -16.12 10.36 -3.34
N ASN A 118 -15.91 9.17 -2.77
CA ASN A 118 -15.43 7.98 -3.49
C ASN A 118 -14.12 8.21 -4.26
N ARG A 119 -13.23 9.01 -3.69
CA ARG A 119 -11.92 9.27 -4.28
C ARG A 119 -10.86 8.25 -3.87
N VAL A 120 -11.22 7.38 -2.92
CA VAL A 120 -10.32 6.33 -2.43
C VAL A 120 -10.89 4.97 -2.81
N ASN A 121 -10.21 4.28 -3.69
CA ASN A 121 -10.58 2.94 -4.14
C ASN A 121 -9.62 1.90 -3.59
N ILE A 122 -10.16 0.79 -3.07
CA ILE A 122 -9.36 -0.34 -2.60
C ILE A 122 -9.76 -1.57 -3.42
N CYS A 123 -8.80 -2.26 -3.99
CA CYS A 123 -9.05 -3.50 -4.75
C CYS A 123 -8.10 -4.61 -4.31
N ILE A 124 -8.50 -5.85 -4.57
CA ILE A 124 -7.66 -7.03 -4.31
C ILE A 124 -6.75 -7.27 -5.51
N VAL A 125 -5.46 -7.49 -5.22
CA VAL A 125 -4.49 -7.93 -6.22
C VAL A 125 -4.28 -9.44 -6.01
N ASN A 126 -4.47 -10.21 -7.07
CA ASN A 126 -4.23 -11.65 -7.07
C ASN A 126 -2.77 -11.92 -7.49
N ASN A 127 -2.26 -13.10 -7.11
CA ASN A 127 -0.91 -13.54 -7.48
C ASN A 127 0.19 -12.58 -7.00
N CYS A 128 0.04 -12.02 -5.80
CA CYS A 128 1.02 -11.16 -5.16
C CYS A 128 1.50 -11.76 -3.83
N PRO A 129 2.58 -11.25 -3.22
CA PRO A 129 2.99 -11.69 -1.88
C PRO A 129 1.88 -11.59 -0.83
N LYS A 130 1.97 -12.39 0.25
CA LYS A 130 0.98 -12.35 1.35
C LYS A 130 0.82 -10.95 1.94
N LEU A 131 1.91 -10.19 2.01
CA LEU A 131 1.90 -8.79 2.38
C LEU A 131 2.25 -8.00 1.12
N TYR A 132 1.24 -7.34 0.57
CA TYR A 132 1.38 -6.53 -0.65
C TYR A 132 0.44 -5.33 -0.59
N VAL A 133 1.00 -4.16 -0.80
CA VAL A 133 0.25 -2.91 -0.95
C VAL A 133 0.86 -2.13 -2.12
N LYS A 134 0.05 -1.76 -3.09
CA LYS A 134 0.43 -0.80 -4.13
C LYS A 134 -0.53 0.37 -4.06
N CYS A 135 -0.02 1.56 -3.93
CA CYS A 135 -0.82 2.78 -3.99
C CYS A 135 -0.47 3.56 -5.25
N ASP A 136 -1.49 3.98 -5.99
CA ASP A 136 -1.37 4.92 -7.10
C ASP A 136 -2.11 6.21 -6.73
N ILE A 137 -1.42 7.34 -6.85
CA ILE A 137 -2.01 8.69 -6.73
C ILE A 137 -2.16 9.25 -8.14
N LEU A 138 -3.34 9.76 -8.44
CA LEU A 138 -3.61 10.47 -9.69
C LEU A 138 -3.95 11.92 -9.33
N ALA A 139 -3.29 12.87 -9.98
CA ALA A 139 -3.56 14.30 -9.79
C ALA A 139 -3.11 15.07 -11.03
N ASP A 140 -3.98 15.94 -11.52
CA ASP A 140 -3.66 16.90 -12.60
C ASP A 140 -3.02 16.25 -13.85
N GLY A 141 -3.45 15.02 -14.19
CA GLY A 141 -2.96 14.30 -15.36
C GLY A 141 -1.67 13.52 -15.12
N HIS A 142 -1.12 13.56 -13.92
CA HIS A 142 0.08 12.82 -13.51
C HIS A 142 -0.27 11.65 -12.61
N THR A 143 0.64 10.69 -12.52
CA THR A 143 0.51 9.54 -11.64
C THR A 143 1.80 9.34 -10.84
N SER A 144 1.65 8.95 -9.59
CA SER A 144 2.78 8.47 -8.79
C SER A 144 2.38 7.19 -8.07
N PHE A 145 3.36 6.33 -7.78
CA PHE A 145 3.05 5.09 -7.08
C PHE A 145 4.10 4.71 -6.05
N CYS A 146 3.68 3.86 -5.12
CA CYS A 146 4.54 3.23 -4.12
C CYS A 146 4.08 1.79 -3.89
N VAL A 147 5.04 0.87 -3.80
CA VAL A 147 4.78 -0.56 -3.55
C VAL A 147 5.49 -0.98 -2.26
N ILE A 148 4.75 -1.67 -1.39
CA ILE A 148 5.26 -2.28 -0.15
C ILE A 148 5.06 -3.80 -0.25
N GLU A 149 6.12 -4.58 0.05
CA GLU A 149 6.07 -6.04 0.02
C GLU A 149 6.80 -6.67 1.20
N ASP A 150 6.32 -7.85 1.60
CA ASP A 150 6.90 -8.76 2.60
C ASP A 150 6.87 -8.23 4.04
N VAL A 151 7.18 -6.96 4.27
CA VAL A 151 7.17 -6.31 5.59
C VAL A 151 6.40 -4.99 5.47
N HIS A 152 5.63 -4.63 6.50
CA HIS A 152 4.67 -3.51 6.47
C HIS A 152 5.29 -2.13 6.19
N ASP A 153 6.60 -1.98 6.37
CA ASP A 153 7.34 -0.73 6.11
C ASP A 153 8.40 -0.88 5.02
N ARG A 154 8.39 -1.99 4.28
CA ARG A 154 9.40 -2.22 3.22
C ARG A 154 8.91 -1.72 1.87
N ILE A 155 9.27 -0.50 1.54
CA ILE A 155 9.02 0.06 0.21
C ILE A 155 10.01 -0.61 -0.77
N VAL A 156 9.46 -1.26 -1.80
CA VAL A 156 10.26 -2.00 -2.80
C VAL A 156 10.35 -1.27 -4.13
N GLU A 157 9.35 -0.47 -4.48
CA GLU A 157 9.35 0.28 -5.73
C GLU A 157 8.53 1.56 -5.60
N THR A 158 8.97 2.60 -6.28
CA THR A 158 8.24 3.87 -6.39
C THR A 158 8.46 4.47 -7.78
N GLY A 159 7.52 5.28 -8.24
CA GLY A 159 7.68 5.96 -9.51
C GLY A 159 6.72 7.14 -9.69
N VAL A 160 7.05 7.98 -10.68
CA VAL A 160 6.20 9.09 -11.11
C VAL A 160 6.13 9.06 -12.62
N ASP A 161 4.91 9.10 -13.17
CA ASP A 161 4.62 9.04 -14.61
C ASP A 161 5.29 7.85 -15.31
N THR A 162 5.44 6.75 -14.56
CA THR A 162 6.01 5.50 -15.08
C THR A 162 5.04 4.36 -14.79
N GLU A 163 5.07 3.34 -15.65
CA GLU A 163 4.25 2.14 -15.43
C GLU A 163 4.96 1.18 -14.46
N TYR A 164 4.20 0.68 -13.52
CA TYR A 164 4.67 -0.40 -12.63
C TYR A 164 4.70 -1.71 -13.42
N ALA A 165 5.85 -2.37 -13.41
CA ALA A 165 6.05 -3.61 -14.16
C ALA A 165 5.31 -4.84 -13.58
N GLY A 166 4.66 -4.69 -12.43
CA GLY A 166 3.95 -5.78 -11.76
C GLY A 166 4.71 -6.35 -10.56
N PRO A 167 4.08 -7.23 -9.80
CA PRO A 167 4.76 -7.87 -8.67
C PRO A 167 6.02 -8.54 -9.15
N CYS A 168 7.13 -8.28 -8.48
CA CYS A 168 8.43 -8.79 -8.90
C CYS A 168 8.40 -10.32 -8.93
N HIS A 169 8.41 -10.91 -10.11
CA HIS A 169 8.68 -12.33 -10.24
C HIS A 169 10.14 -12.52 -9.83
N LYS A 170 10.35 -13.09 -8.66
CA LYS A 170 11.68 -13.57 -8.29
C LYS A 170 12.17 -14.42 -9.46
N LYS A 171 13.25 -14.02 -10.11
CA LYS A 171 13.94 -14.86 -11.08
C LYS A 171 14.37 -16.12 -10.31
N GLU A 172 13.59 -17.16 -10.41
CA GLU A 172 14.03 -18.47 -9.92
C GLU A 172 15.27 -18.85 -10.72
N GLY A 173 16.34 -19.06 -10.02
CA GLY A 173 17.60 -19.50 -10.64
C GLY A 173 17.34 -20.78 -11.45
N LYS A 174 17.87 -20.80 -12.66
CA LYS A 174 17.85 -21.96 -13.54
C LYS A 174 18.41 -23.17 -12.79
N SER A 175 17.59 -24.15 -12.53
CA SER A 175 18.04 -25.52 -12.35
C SER A 175 17.61 -26.31 -13.59
N GLU A 176 18.59 -26.88 -14.24
CA GLU A 176 18.43 -27.64 -15.48
C GLU A 176 17.73 -28.99 -15.27
N GLU A 177 17.03 -29.41 -16.35
CA GLU A 177 16.63 -30.76 -16.73
C GLU A 177 15.58 -31.51 -15.89
N GLU A 178 14.47 -31.87 -16.51
CA GLU A 178 14.29 -33.10 -17.26
C GLU A 178 13.03 -33.13 -18.13
N LYS A 179 13.17 -33.87 -19.22
CA LYS A 179 12.27 -34.18 -20.32
C LYS A 179 10.98 -34.90 -19.92
N SER A 180 10.00 -34.61 -20.65
CA SER A 180 9.14 -35.49 -21.44
C SER A 180 7.65 -35.35 -21.21
N UNK A 181 7.01 -35.24 -22.30
CA UNK A 181 6.01 -35.42 -23.00
C UNK A 181 4.70 -35.05 -22.67
N UNK A 182 4.33 -34.66 -23.52
CA UNK A 182 3.28 -34.66 -24.30
C UNK A 182 2.06 -34.11 -23.81
N UNK A 183 1.68 -33.66 -24.50
CA UNK A 183 0.65 -33.39 -25.24
C UNK A 183 -0.47 -32.67 -24.72
N UNK A 184 -0.67 -32.23 -25.43
CA UNK A 184 -1.67 -31.67 -26.05
C UNK A 184 -2.70 -31.12 -25.31
N GLY A 185 -3.19 -30.15 -25.82
CA GLY A 185 -4.54 -29.92 -26.20
C GLY A 185 -5.24 -28.76 -25.45
N GLU A 186 -5.28 -27.63 -26.12
CA GLU A 186 -6.46 -26.77 -26.22
C GLU A 186 -7.09 -26.27 -24.89
N GLU A 187 -7.46 -25.07 -24.67
CA GLU A 187 -8.10 -24.01 -25.42
C GLU A 187 -8.22 -22.74 -24.59
N HIS A 188 -8.22 -21.62 -25.24
CA HIS A 188 -8.56 -20.26 -24.81
C HIS A 188 -9.50 -20.09 -23.63
N THR A 189 -9.17 -19.18 -22.77
CA THR A 189 -10.16 -18.17 -22.35
C THR A 189 -9.47 -16.94 -21.77
N ARG A 190 -9.57 -15.83 -22.47
CA ARG A 190 -9.28 -14.49 -21.98
C ARG A 190 -10.29 -14.13 -20.89
N LEU A 191 -9.82 -13.91 -19.69
CA LEU A 191 -10.65 -13.31 -18.64
C LEU A 191 -10.28 -11.82 -18.52
N ARG A 192 -11.19 -11.00 -18.98
CA ARG A 192 -11.17 -9.55 -18.73
C ARG A 192 -11.46 -9.33 -17.22
N THR A 193 -10.62 -8.56 -16.60
CA THR A 193 -10.86 -8.04 -15.25
C THR A 193 -12.07 -7.11 -15.25
N HIS A 194 -13.15 -7.56 -14.65
CA HIS A 194 -14.30 -6.72 -14.37
C HIS A 194 -14.24 -6.30 -12.90
N CYS A 195 -13.95 -5.03 -12.67
CA CYS A 195 -14.20 -4.40 -11.38
C CYS A 195 -15.65 -3.92 -11.41
N GLN A 196 -16.57 -4.74 -10.92
CA GLN A 196 -17.92 -4.27 -10.63
C GLN A 196 -18.02 -3.95 -9.15
N GLY A 197 -18.44 -2.74 -8.86
CA GLY A 197 -18.83 -2.34 -7.54
C GLY A 197 -20.13 -2.97 -7.13
N ASP A 198 -20.23 -3.22 -5.88
CA ASP A 198 -21.43 -3.11 -5.05
C ASP A 198 -21.24 -3.82 -3.71
N ILE A 199 -21.55 -3.09 -2.75
CA ILE A 199 -21.80 -3.22 -1.31
C ILE A 199 -20.80 -2.49 -0.47
#